data_ba769c9756aaf2ec3075df8f52fa8892
#
_entry.id   ba769c9756aaf2ec3075df8f52fa8892
#
_cell.length_a   1.000
_cell.length_b   1.000
_cell.length_c   1.000
_cell.angle_alpha   90.00
_cell.angle_beta   90.00
_cell.angle_gamma   90.00
#
_symmetry.space_group_name_H-M   'P 1'
#
loop_
_entity.id
_entity.type
_entity.pdbx_description
1 polymer ?
#
loop_
_entity_poly.entity_id
_entity_poly.type
_entity_poly.pdbx_seq_one_letter_code
_entity_poly.pdbx_strand_id
1 'polypeptide(L)'
;MAQKTLENEPLLEALDIERKIDQGIYSNITQAAKEIGMPRSTLVHRIELARIALDDGVIESQSKIELPTFPDSDIDTDEIIDHMEQRFKKRLKHEAAKTWFSVKFPTDETIGLAVVGDPHLGTNTNWPLLKSHVSCMKETKGLYAINIGDNADNWGWGRLMALYADDDISRQTERRLGKWLLESGIKWCAWLHGNHELFHGEFPTYLEAINCKKVPMVDWRAKLKLVFPSGELKVDAAHDHKGSSIYSPLHGQKR
;
A
#
# COMPACT_ATOMS: atom_id res chain seq x y z
N MET A 1 6.28 7.92 -46.47
CA MET A 1 6.66 6.55 -46.15
C MET A 1 5.57 5.49 -46.52
N ALA A 2 4.28 5.84 -46.60
CA ALA A 2 3.23 4.88 -46.94
C ALA A 2 3.24 4.35 -48.40
N GLN A 3 3.78 5.13 -49.34
CA GLN A 3 3.78 4.73 -50.77
C GLN A 3 4.77 3.62 -51.13
N LYS A 4 5.91 3.53 -50.41
CA LYS A 4 6.93 2.46 -50.63
C LYS A 4 6.50 1.08 -50.14
N THR A 5 5.53 0.98 -49.23
CA THR A 5 5.05 -0.27 -48.65
C THR A 5 4.14 -1.04 -49.61
N LEU A 6 3.34 -0.35 -50.41
CA LEU A 6 2.41 -0.98 -51.37
C LEU A 6 3.12 -1.56 -52.61
N GLU A 7 4.28 -1.00 -53.02
CA GLU A 7 5.05 -1.53 -54.18
C GLU A 7 5.77 -2.80 -53.88
N ASN A 8 6.06 -3.16 -52.62
CA ASN A 8 6.79 -4.34 -52.22
C ASN A 8 5.90 -5.55 -51.85
N GLU A 9 4.58 -5.37 -51.73
CA GLU A 9 3.64 -6.41 -51.31
C GLU A 9 3.70 -7.66 -52.24
N PRO A 10 3.72 -7.53 -53.58
CA PRO A 10 3.79 -8.67 -54.48
C PRO A 10 5.14 -9.44 -54.38
N LEU A 11 6.21 -8.78 -53.95
CA LEU A 11 7.51 -9.41 -53.75
C LEU A 11 7.55 -10.18 -52.42
N LEU A 12 6.97 -9.66 -51.36
CA LEU A 12 6.81 -10.32 -50.08
C LEU A 12 5.92 -11.56 -50.19
N GLU A 13 4.84 -11.50 -50.95
CA GLU A 13 3.99 -12.65 -51.23
C GLU A 13 4.77 -13.76 -51.98
N ALA A 14 5.63 -13.40 -52.94
CA ALA A 14 6.45 -14.35 -53.68
C ALA A 14 7.43 -15.07 -52.77
N LEU A 15 8.07 -14.40 -51.80
CA LEU A 15 8.95 -15.00 -50.78
C LEU A 15 8.19 -15.93 -49.83
N ASP A 16 6.96 -15.56 -49.45
CA ASP A 16 6.13 -16.42 -48.58
C ASP A 16 5.71 -17.71 -49.30
N ILE A 17 5.42 -17.62 -50.61
CA ILE A 17 5.15 -18.80 -51.43
C ILE A 17 6.38 -19.70 -51.57
N GLU A 18 7.57 -19.12 -51.79
CA GLU A 18 8.81 -19.85 -51.83
C GLU A 18 9.06 -20.60 -50.52
N ARG A 19 8.91 -19.90 -49.36
CA ARG A 19 9.02 -20.52 -48.04
C ARG A 19 8.04 -21.67 -47.82
N LYS A 20 6.79 -21.56 -48.32
CA LYS A 20 5.80 -22.63 -48.26
C LYS A 20 6.18 -23.84 -49.13
N ILE A 21 6.89 -23.63 -50.23
CA ILE A 21 7.44 -24.72 -51.04
C ILE A 21 8.56 -25.41 -50.26
N ASP A 22 9.50 -24.68 -49.68
CA ASP A 22 10.60 -25.20 -48.87
C ASP A 22 10.12 -25.97 -47.63
N GLN A 23 9.01 -25.52 -47.03
CA GLN A 23 8.35 -26.19 -45.91
C GLN A 23 7.49 -27.41 -46.31
N GLY A 24 7.41 -27.72 -47.60
CA GLY A 24 6.65 -28.86 -48.13
C GLY A 24 5.14 -28.68 -48.16
N ILE A 25 4.63 -27.44 -47.92
CA ILE A 25 3.21 -27.10 -48.01
C ILE A 25 2.77 -27.21 -49.48
N TYR A 26 3.57 -26.73 -50.42
CA TYR A 26 3.43 -26.98 -51.83
C TYR A 26 4.52 -27.96 -52.29
N SER A 27 4.15 -28.99 -53.03
CA SER A 27 5.13 -30.00 -53.48
C SER A 27 6.15 -29.45 -54.48
N ASN A 28 5.79 -28.39 -55.21
CA ASN A 28 6.66 -27.68 -56.13
C ASN A 28 6.03 -26.38 -56.63
N ILE A 29 6.83 -25.54 -57.30
CA ILE A 29 6.43 -24.24 -57.82
C ILE A 29 5.23 -24.30 -58.81
N THR A 30 5.10 -25.41 -59.54
CA THR A 30 3.98 -25.60 -60.48
C THR A 30 2.64 -25.78 -59.76
N GLN A 31 2.66 -26.52 -58.65
CA GLN A 31 1.47 -26.67 -57.81
C GLN A 31 1.11 -25.31 -57.16
N ALA A 32 2.11 -24.61 -56.55
CA ALA A 32 1.90 -23.30 -55.95
C ALA A 32 1.28 -22.34 -57.00
N ALA A 33 1.86 -22.23 -58.19
CA ALA A 33 1.36 -21.34 -59.25
C ALA A 33 -0.09 -21.67 -59.63
N LYS A 34 -0.48 -22.94 -59.70
CA LYS A 34 -1.82 -23.39 -60.02
C LYS A 34 -2.82 -23.01 -58.91
N GLU A 35 -2.47 -23.20 -57.65
CA GLU A 35 -3.34 -22.92 -56.53
C GLU A 35 -3.60 -21.41 -56.33
N ILE A 36 -2.57 -20.58 -56.57
CA ILE A 36 -2.71 -19.13 -56.51
C ILE A 36 -3.24 -18.47 -57.78
N GLY A 37 -3.51 -19.27 -58.81
CA GLY A 37 -4.07 -18.79 -60.08
C GLY A 37 -3.12 -17.94 -60.92
N MET A 38 -1.78 -18.10 -60.77
CA MET A 38 -0.76 -17.34 -61.46
C MET A 38 0.03 -18.19 -62.44
N PRO A 39 0.39 -17.66 -63.62
CA PRO A 39 1.31 -18.38 -64.53
C PRO A 39 2.63 -18.73 -63.85
N ARG A 40 3.09 -19.98 -64.02
CA ARG A 40 4.36 -20.46 -63.39
C ARG A 40 5.52 -19.53 -63.68
N SER A 41 5.70 -19.06 -64.94
CA SER A 41 6.77 -18.14 -65.32
C SER A 41 6.74 -16.83 -64.58
N THR A 42 5.53 -16.30 -64.32
CA THR A 42 5.32 -15.05 -63.54
C THR A 42 5.72 -15.27 -62.10
N LEU A 43 5.37 -16.40 -61.48
CA LEU A 43 5.73 -16.72 -60.11
C LEU A 43 7.26 -16.89 -59.96
N VAL A 44 7.91 -17.61 -60.87
CA VAL A 44 9.38 -17.77 -60.89
C VAL A 44 10.05 -16.40 -60.94
N HIS A 45 9.62 -15.55 -61.89
CA HIS A 45 10.20 -14.22 -62.04
C HIS A 45 10.01 -13.32 -60.83
N ARG A 46 8.84 -13.39 -60.17
CA ARG A 46 8.56 -12.64 -58.92
C ARG A 46 9.44 -13.14 -57.77
N ILE A 47 9.67 -14.43 -57.62
CA ILE A 47 10.56 -15.01 -56.62
C ILE A 47 12.01 -14.53 -56.86
N GLU A 48 12.48 -14.55 -58.11
CA GLU A 48 13.81 -14.05 -58.45
C GLU A 48 13.98 -12.55 -58.13
N LEU A 49 12.99 -11.72 -58.49
CA LEU A 49 13.02 -10.29 -58.16
C LEU A 49 12.95 -10.06 -56.64
N ALA A 50 12.17 -10.85 -55.94
CA ALA A 50 12.04 -10.75 -54.50
C ALA A 50 13.34 -11.14 -53.75
N ARG A 51 14.08 -12.14 -54.26
CA ARG A 51 15.41 -12.53 -53.76
C ARG A 51 16.43 -11.40 -53.97
N ILE A 52 16.46 -10.80 -55.17
CA ILE A 52 17.34 -9.67 -55.46
C ILE A 52 17.01 -8.50 -54.54
N ALA A 53 15.73 -8.18 -54.38
CA ALA A 53 15.29 -7.10 -53.50
C ALA A 53 15.60 -7.35 -52.01
N LEU A 54 15.66 -8.62 -51.59
CA LEU A 54 16.07 -9.03 -50.24
C LEU A 54 17.61 -8.87 -50.09
N ASP A 55 18.42 -9.32 -51.07
CA ASP A 55 19.86 -9.19 -51.05
C ASP A 55 20.32 -7.72 -51.10
N ASP A 56 19.61 -6.89 -51.86
CA ASP A 56 19.87 -5.44 -51.95
C ASP A 56 19.33 -4.65 -50.74
N GLY A 57 18.67 -5.30 -49.75
CA GLY A 57 18.09 -4.66 -48.58
C GLY A 57 16.91 -3.77 -48.89
N VAL A 58 16.27 -3.91 -50.05
CA VAL A 58 15.07 -3.18 -50.47
C VAL A 58 13.83 -3.69 -49.76
N ILE A 59 13.79 -5.00 -49.45
CA ILE A 59 12.76 -5.63 -48.61
C ILE A 59 13.45 -6.40 -47.49
N GLU A 60 12.87 -6.30 -46.29
CA GLU A 60 13.32 -7.12 -45.15
C GLU A 60 12.49 -8.41 -45.09
N SER A 61 13.16 -9.53 -44.89
CA SER A 61 12.51 -10.79 -44.59
C SER A 61 11.79 -10.65 -43.24
N GLN A 62 10.51 -10.31 -43.26
CA GLN A 62 9.69 -10.39 -42.05
C GLN A 62 9.44 -11.86 -41.72
N SER A 63 10.34 -12.45 -40.95
CA SER A 63 9.93 -13.54 -40.08
C SER A 63 8.95 -12.94 -39.09
N LYS A 64 7.64 -13.09 -39.30
CA LYS A 64 6.63 -12.74 -38.30
C LYS A 64 6.87 -13.66 -37.11
N ILE A 65 7.63 -13.14 -36.13
CA ILE A 65 7.64 -13.74 -34.84
C ILE A 65 6.24 -13.43 -34.29
N GLU A 66 5.39 -14.43 -34.19
CA GLU A 66 4.14 -14.32 -33.46
C GLU A 66 4.47 -14.27 -31.99
N LEU A 67 4.47 -13.06 -31.43
CA LEU A 67 4.60 -12.88 -30.00
C LEU A 67 3.30 -13.35 -29.34
N PRO A 68 3.38 -14.10 -28.23
CA PRO A 68 2.19 -14.49 -27.49
C PRO A 68 1.50 -13.22 -26.96
N THR A 69 0.23 -13.09 -27.22
CA THR A 69 -0.64 -12.10 -26.55
C THR A 69 -1.02 -12.64 -25.19
N PHE A 70 -0.51 -12.01 -24.14
CA PHE A 70 -1.00 -12.30 -22.80
C PHE A 70 -2.33 -11.61 -22.59
N PRO A 71 -3.28 -12.25 -21.87
CA PRO A 71 -4.49 -11.58 -21.44
C PRO A 71 -4.11 -10.34 -20.62
N ASP A 72 -4.85 -9.27 -20.82
CA ASP A 72 -4.67 -8.07 -20.00
C ASP A 72 -4.92 -8.43 -18.54
N SER A 73 -3.93 -8.19 -17.69
CA SER A 73 -4.02 -8.44 -16.25
C SER A 73 -4.52 -7.21 -15.49
N ASP A 74 -4.67 -6.10 -16.19
CA ASP A 74 -5.10 -4.85 -15.57
C ASP A 74 -6.63 -4.76 -15.52
N ILE A 75 -7.09 -4.18 -14.41
CA ILE A 75 -8.49 -3.86 -14.19
C ILE A 75 -8.82 -2.64 -15.05
N ASP A 76 -9.99 -2.60 -15.66
CA ASP A 76 -10.44 -1.44 -16.43
C ASP A 76 -10.40 -0.16 -15.58
N THR A 77 -9.99 0.94 -16.20
CA THR A 77 -9.81 2.21 -15.51
C THR A 77 -11.10 2.70 -14.83
N ASP A 78 -12.25 2.49 -15.44
CA ASP A 78 -13.54 2.87 -14.86
C ASP A 78 -13.87 2.03 -13.60
N GLU A 79 -13.51 0.74 -13.59
CA GLU A 79 -13.65 -0.12 -12.42
C GLU A 79 -12.72 0.32 -11.28
N ILE A 80 -11.49 0.75 -11.61
CA ILE A 80 -10.56 1.33 -10.62
C ILE A 80 -11.16 2.61 -10.02
N ILE A 81 -11.73 3.49 -10.84
CA ILE A 81 -12.36 4.73 -10.38
C ILE A 81 -13.53 4.43 -9.45
N ASP A 82 -14.40 3.50 -9.80
CA ASP A 82 -15.53 3.08 -8.98
C ASP A 82 -15.07 2.53 -7.62
N HIS A 83 -14.03 1.70 -7.61
CA HIS A 83 -13.41 1.21 -6.38
C HIS A 83 -12.85 2.37 -5.52
N MET A 84 -12.18 3.34 -6.14
CA MET A 84 -11.65 4.51 -5.42
C MET A 84 -12.78 5.37 -4.84
N GLU A 85 -13.88 5.56 -5.55
CA GLU A 85 -15.06 6.27 -5.03
C GLU A 85 -15.66 5.56 -3.82
N GLN A 86 -15.80 4.24 -3.87
CA GLN A 86 -16.30 3.46 -2.74
C GLN A 86 -15.36 3.56 -1.53
N ARG A 87 -14.03 3.50 -1.75
CA ARG A 87 -13.03 3.69 -0.69
C ARG A 87 -13.11 5.08 -0.09
N PHE A 88 -13.27 6.11 -0.92
CA PHE A 88 -13.43 7.49 -0.47
C PHE A 88 -14.69 7.64 0.42
N LYS A 89 -15.83 7.12 0.01
CA LYS A 89 -17.07 7.12 0.80
C LYS A 89 -16.91 6.40 2.14
N LYS A 90 -16.22 5.24 2.16
CA LYS A 90 -15.89 4.52 3.40
C LYS A 90 -14.97 5.34 4.30
N ARG A 91 -13.94 6.00 3.73
CA ARG A 91 -13.03 6.87 4.48
C ARG A 91 -13.77 8.03 5.12
N LEU A 92 -14.64 8.71 4.38
CA LEU A 92 -15.45 9.81 4.95
C LEU A 92 -16.31 9.35 6.14
N LYS A 93 -16.95 8.19 6.04
CA LYS A 93 -17.72 7.61 7.15
C LYS A 93 -16.83 7.27 8.35
N HIS A 94 -15.64 6.74 8.10
CA HIS A 94 -14.68 6.41 9.15
C HIS A 94 -14.16 7.69 9.86
N GLU A 95 -13.79 8.72 9.09
CA GLU A 95 -13.35 10.00 9.65
C GLU A 95 -14.47 10.68 10.45
N ALA A 96 -15.71 10.64 9.95
CA ALA A 96 -16.86 11.16 10.69
C ALA A 96 -17.08 10.40 12.01
N ALA A 97 -16.88 9.08 12.02
CA ALA A 97 -17.01 8.28 13.24
C ALA A 97 -15.89 8.54 14.26
N LYS A 98 -14.70 8.95 13.81
CA LYS A 98 -13.59 9.36 14.70
C LYS A 98 -13.82 10.72 15.37
N THR A 99 -14.78 11.52 14.88
CA THR A 99 -15.14 12.80 15.49
C THR A 99 -16.06 12.54 16.68
N TRP A 100 -15.55 12.59 17.90
CA TRP A 100 -16.31 12.33 19.13
C TRP A 100 -16.89 10.90 19.21
N PHE A 101 -16.05 9.89 19.36
CA PHE A 101 -16.53 8.54 19.65
C PHE A 101 -16.80 8.32 21.14
N SER A 102 -17.76 7.45 21.44
CA SER A 102 -18.23 7.25 22.81
C SER A 102 -17.63 6.00 23.44
N VAL A 103 -17.12 6.16 24.67
CA VAL A 103 -16.77 5.05 25.56
C VAL A 103 -17.83 5.00 26.65
N LYS A 104 -18.60 3.92 26.70
CA LYS A 104 -19.72 3.79 27.65
C LYS A 104 -19.29 3.06 28.91
N PHE A 105 -19.60 3.63 30.05
CA PHE A 105 -19.41 3.05 31.38
C PHE A 105 -20.79 2.66 31.95
N PRO A 106 -20.94 1.41 32.41
CA PRO A 106 -22.22 0.94 32.92
C PRO A 106 -22.52 1.39 34.38
N THR A 107 -21.66 2.21 34.96
CA THR A 107 -21.69 2.62 36.35
C THR A 107 -21.39 4.08 36.52
N ASP A 108 -21.89 4.68 37.60
CA ASP A 108 -21.53 6.01 38.07
C ASP A 108 -20.45 6.00 39.16
N GLU A 109 -19.84 4.82 39.41
CA GLU A 109 -18.69 4.76 40.31
C GLU A 109 -17.54 5.65 39.81
N THR A 110 -16.77 6.17 40.73
CA THR A 110 -15.57 6.95 40.40
C THR A 110 -14.61 6.12 39.59
N ILE A 111 -14.19 6.64 38.45
CA ILE A 111 -13.15 6.07 37.62
C ILE A 111 -11.90 6.95 37.59
N GLY A 112 -10.75 6.32 37.41
CA GLY A 112 -9.50 7.00 37.06
C GLY A 112 -9.22 6.86 35.57
N LEU A 113 -8.64 7.90 34.98
CA LEU A 113 -8.17 7.87 33.59
C LEU A 113 -6.68 8.20 33.58
N ALA A 114 -5.86 7.19 33.32
CA ALA A 114 -4.41 7.36 33.14
C ALA A 114 -4.13 7.79 31.69
N VAL A 115 -3.18 8.68 31.52
CA VAL A 115 -2.65 9.08 30.21
C VAL A 115 -1.23 8.54 30.10
N VAL A 116 -0.98 7.73 29.07
CA VAL A 116 0.32 7.12 28.79
C VAL A 116 0.82 7.68 27.48
N GLY A 117 1.95 8.39 27.49
CA GLY A 117 2.56 8.95 26.31
C GLY A 117 4.07 8.75 26.31
N ASP A 118 4.62 8.74 25.13
CA ASP A 118 6.05 8.77 24.85
C ASP A 118 6.86 7.67 25.60
N PRO A 119 6.39 6.42 25.69
CA PRO A 119 7.13 5.39 26.41
C PRO A 119 8.40 4.96 25.68
N HIS A 120 8.52 5.22 24.36
CA HIS A 120 9.68 4.89 23.54
C HIS A 120 10.30 3.55 23.93
N LEU A 121 9.51 2.47 23.71
CA LEU A 121 9.83 1.12 24.20
C LEU A 121 11.09 0.58 23.52
N GLY A 122 12.21 0.66 24.22
CA GLY A 122 13.51 0.29 23.71
C GLY A 122 14.51 -0.02 24.82
N THR A 123 15.79 0.02 24.47
CA THR A 123 16.90 -0.22 25.40
C THR A 123 17.00 0.85 26.48
N ASN A 124 16.60 2.08 26.16
CA ASN A 124 16.66 3.23 27.06
C ASN A 124 15.44 3.38 27.98
N THR A 125 14.43 2.53 27.82
CA THR A 125 13.23 2.54 28.67
C THR A 125 13.55 2.16 30.11
N ASN A 126 13.02 2.91 31.08
CA ASN A 126 13.07 2.49 32.47
C ASN A 126 12.08 1.33 32.71
N TRP A 127 12.48 0.12 32.36
CA TRP A 127 11.64 -1.09 32.44
C TRP A 127 11.09 -1.38 33.83
N PRO A 128 11.86 -1.27 34.94
CA PRO A 128 11.31 -1.48 36.28
C PRO A 128 10.15 -0.54 36.60
N LEU A 129 10.29 0.75 36.27
CA LEU A 129 9.25 1.75 36.48
C LEU A 129 8.04 1.50 35.58
N LEU A 130 8.24 1.28 34.29
CA LEU A 130 7.17 1.00 33.34
C LEU A 130 6.36 -0.24 33.73
N LYS A 131 7.01 -1.33 34.12
CA LYS A 131 6.34 -2.54 34.61
C LYS A 131 5.50 -2.26 35.86
N SER A 132 6.00 -1.45 36.78
CA SER A 132 5.24 -1.03 37.97
C SER A 132 3.99 -0.23 37.59
N HIS A 133 4.11 0.72 36.65
CA HIS A 133 2.99 1.48 36.15
C HIS A 133 1.96 0.59 35.45
N VAL A 134 2.40 -0.31 34.59
CA VAL A 134 1.54 -1.30 33.88
C VAL A 134 0.78 -2.15 34.89
N SER A 135 1.46 -2.68 35.92
CA SER A 135 0.82 -3.47 36.99
C SER A 135 -0.23 -2.65 37.73
N CYS A 136 0.11 -1.43 38.14
CA CYS A 136 -0.82 -0.52 38.80
C CYS A 136 -2.08 -0.26 37.93
N MET A 137 -1.89 0.09 36.65
CA MET A 137 -3.00 0.37 35.73
C MET A 137 -3.89 -0.86 35.48
N LYS A 138 -3.28 -2.05 35.44
CA LYS A 138 -3.99 -3.30 35.23
C LYS A 138 -4.81 -3.73 36.46
N GLU A 139 -4.21 -3.62 37.64
CA GLU A 139 -4.73 -4.19 38.90
C GLU A 139 -5.72 -3.25 39.60
N THR A 140 -5.61 -1.95 39.38
CA THR A 140 -6.47 -0.97 40.03
C THR A 140 -7.90 -1.03 39.45
N LYS A 141 -8.86 -1.34 40.32
CA LYS A 141 -10.27 -1.34 39.96
C LYS A 141 -10.72 0.08 39.56
N GLY A 142 -11.46 0.20 38.46
CA GLY A 142 -11.96 1.49 37.98
C GLY A 142 -10.91 2.38 37.30
N LEU A 143 -9.66 1.89 37.12
CA LEU A 143 -8.65 2.60 36.36
C LEU A 143 -8.70 2.20 34.89
N TYR A 144 -8.77 3.18 34.01
CA TYR A 144 -8.75 3.08 32.56
C TYR A 144 -7.59 3.89 32.02
N ALA A 145 -7.22 3.71 30.76
CA ALA A 145 -6.10 4.45 30.18
C ALA A 145 -6.36 4.92 28.75
N ILE A 146 -5.69 5.98 28.37
CA ILE A 146 -5.54 6.45 27.00
C ILE A 146 -4.05 6.44 26.68
N ASN A 147 -3.67 5.80 25.60
CA ASN A 147 -2.34 5.92 25.04
C ASN A 147 -2.33 7.11 24.08
N ILE A 148 -1.35 8.00 24.20
CA ILE A 148 -1.25 9.21 23.37
C ILE A 148 -0.08 9.17 22.38
N GLY A 149 0.50 7.99 22.12
CA GLY A 149 1.46 7.76 21.03
C GLY A 149 2.91 7.72 21.45
N ASP A 150 3.78 7.63 20.47
CA ASP A 150 5.23 7.46 20.55
C ASP A 150 5.65 6.27 21.43
N ASN A 151 5.05 5.12 21.11
CA ASN A 151 5.31 3.86 21.83
C ASN A 151 6.62 3.19 21.43
N ALA A 152 7.14 3.48 20.25
CA ALA A 152 8.40 2.99 19.72
C ALA A 152 9.17 4.14 19.07
N ASP A 153 10.46 4.02 18.95
CA ASP A 153 11.30 5.01 18.25
C ASP A 153 11.06 4.95 16.73
N ASN A 154 10.89 3.77 16.19
CA ASN A 154 10.50 3.51 14.79
C ASN A 154 11.24 4.39 13.77
N TRP A 155 12.54 4.68 14.00
CA TRP A 155 13.36 5.53 13.16
C TRP A 155 13.39 4.99 11.71
N GLY A 156 12.88 5.74 10.76
CA GLY A 156 12.66 5.22 9.42
C GLY A 156 13.31 5.98 8.25
N TRP A 157 13.84 7.19 8.47
CA TRP A 157 14.22 8.07 7.37
C TRP A 157 15.54 8.79 7.56
N GLY A 158 16.37 8.82 6.51
CA GLY A 158 17.54 9.69 6.37
C GLY A 158 18.52 9.61 7.54
N ARG A 159 18.81 10.74 8.17
CA ARG A 159 19.73 10.83 9.30
C ARG A 159 19.27 10.06 10.55
N LEU A 160 17.97 9.82 10.68
CA LEU A 160 17.40 9.06 11.79
C LEU A 160 17.71 7.56 11.68
N MET A 161 18.08 7.07 10.49
CA MET A 161 18.57 5.69 10.32
C MET A 161 19.88 5.44 11.07
N ALA A 162 20.71 6.48 11.29
CA ALA A 162 21.92 6.35 12.08
C ALA A 162 21.60 6.09 13.56
N LEU A 163 20.57 6.77 14.09
CA LEU A 163 20.10 6.53 15.46
C LEU A 163 19.56 5.11 15.63
N TYR A 164 18.87 4.59 14.60
CA TYR A 164 18.40 3.22 14.60
C TYR A 164 19.54 2.19 14.60
N ALA A 165 20.65 2.50 13.92
CA ALA A 165 21.82 1.62 13.90
C ALA A 165 22.54 1.58 15.26
N ASP A 166 22.41 2.64 16.06
CA ASP A 166 22.95 2.71 17.43
C ASP A 166 22.02 2.06 18.47
N ASP A 167 20.75 1.82 18.12
CA ASP A 167 19.79 1.09 18.96
C ASP A 167 19.98 -0.42 18.80
N ASP A 168 20.21 -1.13 19.90
CA ASP A 168 20.39 -2.58 19.92
C ASP A 168 19.06 -3.37 19.72
N ILE A 169 18.04 -2.73 19.16
CA ILE A 169 16.73 -3.38 18.94
C ILE A 169 16.30 -3.32 17.47
N SER A 170 15.75 -4.43 17.00
CA SER A 170 15.17 -4.51 15.66
C SER A 170 13.73 -3.99 15.64
N ARG A 171 13.25 -3.55 14.46
CA ARG A 171 11.82 -3.21 14.24
C ARG A 171 10.87 -4.33 14.66
N GLN A 172 11.30 -5.58 14.51
CA GLN A 172 10.53 -6.72 14.98
C GLN A 172 10.42 -6.72 16.51
N THR A 173 11.49 -6.32 17.20
CA THR A 173 11.50 -6.19 18.66
C THR A 173 10.57 -5.06 19.08
N GLU A 174 10.66 -3.87 18.46
CA GLU A 174 9.74 -2.75 18.72
C GLU A 174 8.27 -3.16 18.55
N ARG A 175 7.93 -3.87 17.47
CA ARG A 175 6.58 -4.41 17.26
C ARG A 175 6.15 -5.33 18.38
N ARG A 176 7.03 -6.22 18.86
CA ARG A 176 6.75 -7.11 19.99
C ARG A 176 6.54 -6.35 21.28
N LEU A 177 7.29 -5.29 21.52
CA LEU A 177 7.14 -4.43 22.70
C LEU A 177 5.83 -3.64 22.64
N GLY A 178 5.48 -3.06 21.49
CA GLY A 178 4.19 -2.41 21.27
C GLY A 178 3.01 -3.36 21.48
N LYS A 179 3.12 -4.60 20.96
CA LYS A 179 2.14 -5.66 21.22
C LYS A 179 2.02 -5.97 22.71
N TRP A 180 3.14 -6.13 23.41
CA TRP A 180 3.16 -6.37 24.85
C TRP A 180 2.42 -5.29 25.63
N LEU A 181 2.63 -4.01 25.29
CA LEU A 181 1.95 -2.90 25.96
C LEU A 181 0.45 -2.91 25.65
N LEU A 182 0.06 -3.09 24.38
CA LEU A 182 -1.34 -3.17 23.97
C LEU A 182 -2.09 -4.30 24.67
N GLU A 183 -1.47 -5.47 24.78
CA GLU A 183 -2.04 -6.68 25.36
C GLU A 183 -1.81 -6.81 26.88
N SER A 184 -1.16 -5.85 27.52
CA SER A 184 -0.74 -5.88 28.92
C SER A 184 -1.85 -6.11 29.95
N GLY A 185 -3.12 -6.02 29.55
CA GLY A 185 -4.28 -6.15 30.42
C GLY A 185 -4.82 -4.80 30.93
N ILE A 186 -4.18 -3.69 30.56
CA ILE A 186 -4.69 -2.34 30.79
C ILE A 186 -6.02 -2.17 30.04
N LYS A 187 -6.95 -1.45 30.63
CA LYS A 187 -8.27 -1.14 30.05
C LYS A 187 -8.17 0.12 29.21
N TRP A 188 -7.72 -0.03 27.99
CA TRP A 188 -7.54 1.08 27.07
C TRP A 188 -8.90 1.64 26.58
N CYS A 189 -9.10 2.96 26.71
CA CYS A 189 -10.23 3.68 26.14
C CYS A 189 -9.95 4.15 24.71
N ALA A 190 -8.69 4.48 24.43
CA ALA A 190 -8.21 4.87 23.11
C ALA A 190 -6.69 4.63 23.02
N TRP A 191 -6.22 4.48 21.77
CA TRP A 191 -4.81 4.37 21.44
C TRP A 191 -4.52 5.33 20.28
N LEU A 192 -3.67 6.32 20.54
CA LEU A 192 -3.25 7.26 19.53
C LEU A 192 -1.91 6.80 18.94
N HIS A 193 -1.74 7.12 17.68
CA HIS A 193 -0.44 7.05 17.01
C HIS A 193 0.20 8.45 16.99
N GLY A 194 1.41 8.56 17.51
CA GLY A 194 2.22 9.77 17.48
C GLY A 194 3.03 9.88 16.18
N ASN A 195 3.98 10.82 16.15
CA ASN A 195 4.81 11.00 14.96
C ASN A 195 5.76 9.82 14.70
N HIS A 196 6.25 9.16 15.75
CA HIS A 196 7.14 8.01 15.61
C HIS A 196 6.45 6.80 14.98
N GLU A 197 5.22 6.49 15.39
CA GLU A 197 4.47 5.42 14.73
C GLU A 197 4.22 5.74 13.25
N LEU A 198 3.98 7.00 12.92
CA LEU A 198 3.63 7.43 11.56
C LEU A 198 4.85 7.63 10.65
N PHE A 199 6.08 7.63 11.18
CA PHE A 199 7.29 7.64 10.34
C PHE A 199 7.35 6.45 9.39
N HIS A 200 6.84 5.30 9.82
CA HIS A 200 6.71 4.10 9.02
C HIS A 200 5.33 3.48 9.25
N GLY A 201 4.46 3.54 8.26
CA GLY A 201 3.07 3.05 8.33
C GLY A 201 2.91 1.56 8.67
N GLU A 202 3.99 0.80 8.70
CA GLU A 202 3.96 -0.61 9.08
C GLU A 202 3.66 -0.85 10.56
N PHE A 203 4.08 0.05 11.47
CA PHE A 203 3.88 -0.12 12.90
C PHE A 203 2.40 0.04 13.29
N PRO A 204 1.69 1.12 12.89
CA PRO A 204 0.26 1.24 13.09
C PRO A 204 -0.53 0.07 12.48
N THR A 205 -0.24 -0.28 11.23
CA THR A 205 -0.91 -1.39 10.54
C THR A 205 -0.73 -2.71 11.30
N TYR A 206 0.45 -2.96 11.85
CA TYR A 206 0.71 -4.14 12.67
C TYR A 206 -0.13 -4.12 13.96
N LEU A 207 -0.15 -3.00 14.70
CA LEU A 207 -0.94 -2.89 15.93
C LEU A 207 -2.44 -3.02 15.68
N GLU A 208 -2.94 -2.42 14.60
CA GLU A 208 -4.33 -2.58 14.18
C GLU A 208 -4.69 -4.04 13.87
N ALA A 209 -3.79 -4.77 13.17
CA ALA A 209 -4.00 -6.16 12.82
C ALA A 209 -4.08 -7.09 14.04
N ILE A 210 -3.31 -6.80 15.11
CA ILE A 210 -3.29 -7.61 16.33
C ILE A 210 -4.28 -7.12 17.40
N ASN A 211 -5.02 -6.06 17.16
CA ASN A 211 -5.94 -5.42 18.10
C ASN A 211 -7.20 -6.26 18.34
N CYS A 212 -7.04 -7.42 18.98
CA CYS A 212 -8.15 -8.33 19.28
C CYS A 212 -9.20 -7.71 20.20
N LYS A 213 -8.82 -6.76 21.06
CA LYS A 213 -9.72 -6.07 22.00
C LYS A 213 -10.51 -4.94 21.34
N LYS A 214 -10.26 -4.66 20.09
CA LYS A 214 -10.89 -3.58 19.32
C LYS A 214 -10.81 -2.21 20.02
N VAL A 215 -9.66 -1.92 20.62
CA VAL A 215 -9.37 -0.59 21.18
C VAL A 215 -9.44 0.41 20.04
N PRO A 216 -10.16 1.53 20.18
CA PRO A 216 -10.18 2.56 19.14
C PRO A 216 -8.78 3.11 18.90
N MET A 217 -8.26 2.93 17.67
CA MET A 217 -6.95 3.44 17.25
C MET A 217 -7.16 4.62 16.31
N VAL A 218 -6.46 5.71 16.56
CA VAL A 218 -6.57 6.97 15.80
C VAL A 218 -5.22 7.66 15.72
N ASP A 219 -5.02 8.43 14.66
CA ASP A 219 -3.79 9.20 14.47
C ASP A 219 -3.89 10.55 15.18
N TRP A 220 -2.84 10.97 15.85
CA TRP A 220 -2.62 12.29 16.44
C TRP A 220 -3.59 12.74 17.51
N ARG A 221 -4.91 12.55 17.36
CA ARG A 221 -5.92 13.15 18.24
C ARG A 221 -7.17 12.30 18.32
N ALA A 222 -7.65 12.10 19.54
CA ALA A 222 -8.91 11.45 19.83
C ALA A 222 -9.82 12.37 20.61
N LYS A 223 -11.07 12.52 20.17
CA LYS A 223 -12.12 13.20 20.89
C LYS A 223 -13.10 12.16 21.43
N LEU A 224 -13.08 11.95 22.73
CA LEU A 224 -13.87 10.93 23.40
C LEU A 224 -15.02 11.54 24.19
N LYS A 225 -16.16 10.87 24.16
CA LYS A 225 -17.23 11.07 25.12
C LYS A 225 -17.22 9.88 26.08
N LEU A 226 -16.86 10.12 27.32
CA LEU A 226 -17.04 9.15 28.40
C LEU A 226 -18.47 9.27 28.88
N VAL A 227 -19.29 8.25 28.60
CA VAL A 227 -20.73 8.27 28.84
C VAL A 227 -21.04 7.41 30.06
N PHE A 228 -21.62 8.04 31.09
CA PHE A 228 -22.06 7.44 32.33
C PHE A 228 -23.57 7.46 32.38
N PRO A 229 -24.24 6.68 33.24
CA PRO A 229 -25.68 6.78 33.47
C PRO A 229 -26.14 8.19 33.88
N SER A 230 -25.31 8.90 34.66
CA SER A 230 -25.62 10.26 35.15
C SER A 230 -25.25 11.39 34.19
N GLY A 231 -24.49 11.12 33.11
CA GLY A 231 -24.09 12.17 32.17
C GLY A 231 -22.90 11.83 31.31
N GLU A 232 -22.32 12.81 30.64
CA GLU A 232 -21.14 12.62 29.77
C GLU A 232 -20.00 13.58 30.13
N LEU A 233 -18.79 13.10 30.00
CA LEU A 233 -17.56 13.87 30.07
C LEU A 233 -16.86 13.85 28.71
N LYS A 234 -16.47 15.02 28.20
CA LYS A 234 -15.72 15.15 26.96
C LYS A 234 -14.23 15.20 27.25
N VAL A 235 -13.47 14.34 26.59
CA VAL A 235 -12.01 14.28 26.67
C VAL A 235 -11.44 14.50 25.27
N ASP A 236 -10.56 15.47 25.14
CA ASP A 236 -9.80 15.76 23.93
C ASP A 236 -8.32 15.38 24.19
N ALA A 237 -7.94 14.20 23.74
CA ALA A 237 -6.58 13.67 23.89
C ALA A 237 -5.82 13.84 22.58
N ALA A 238 -4.60 14.31 22.63
CA ALA A 238 -3.74 14.45 21.47
C ALA A 238 -2.30 14.15 21.83
N HIS A 239 -1.57 13.58 20.85
CA HIS A 239 -0.12 13.42 20.95
C HIS A 239 0.55 14.78 21.01
N ASP A 240 0.15 15.71 20.12
CA ASP A 240 0.61 17.09 20.14
C ASP A 240 -0.58 18.03 19.82
N HIS A 241 -0.62 19.19 20.47
CA HIS A 241 -1.57 20.26 20.20
C HIS A 241 -0.91 21.38 19.42
N LYS A 242 -1.41 21.64 18.20
CA LYS A 242 -0.92 22.73 17.35
C LYS A 242 -0.91 24.06 18.11
N GLY A 243 0.17 24.81 17.97
CA GLY A 243 0.28 26.17 18.51
C GLY A 243 0.95 26.23 19.87
N SER A 244 2.11 25.61 20.01
CA SER A 244 3.00 25.83 21.16
C SER A 244 3.44 27.30 21.23
N SER A 245 3.54 27.84 22.43
CA SER A 245 4.08 29.17 22.68
C SER A 245 5.02 29.08 23.89
N ILE A 246 6.18 29.72 23.81
CA ILE A 246 7.11 29.84 24.93
C ILE A 246 6.48 30.60 26.12
N TYR A 247 5.45 31.41 25.89
CA TYR A 247 4.74 32.17 26.91
C TYR A 247 3.54 31.45 27.52
N SER A 248 3.03 30.41 26.87
CA SER A 248 1.90 29.63 27.36
C SER A 248 1.95 28.20 26.85
N PRO A 249 2.38 27.25 27.70
CA PRO A 249 2.39 25.82 27.33
C PRO A 249 1.02 25.28 26.88
N LEU A 250 -0.07 25.90 27.35
CA LEU A 250 -1.43 25.51 27.02
C LEU A 250 -2.04 26.28 25.84
N HIS A 251 -1.24 27.03 25.07
CA HIS A 251 -1.75 27.88 23.99
C HIS A 251 -2.49 27.07 22.92
N GLY A 252 -1.94 25.93 22.52
CA GLY A 252 -2.55 25.05 21.53
C GLY A 252 -3.85 24.40 21.98
N GLN A 253 -4.03 24.21 23.28
CA GLN A 253 -5.23 23.61 23.89
C GLN A 253 -6.39 24.60 24.03
N LYS A 254 -6.10 25.90 24.03
CA LYS A 254 -7.10 26.96 24.19
C LYS A 254 -7.74 27.39 22.87
N ARG A 255 -7.28 26.86 21.74
CA ARG A 255 -7.84 27.07 20.40
C ARG A 255 -8.76 25.94 20.01
#